data_ccee319217aba6b7da643cef3ea14562
#
_entry.id   ccee319217aba6b7da643cef3ea14562
#
_cell.length_a   1.000
_cell.length_b   1.000
_cell.length_c   1.000
_cell.angle_alpha   90.00
_cell.angle_beta   90.00
_cell.angle_gamma   90.00
#
_symmetry.space_group_name_H-M   'P 1'
#
loop_
_entity.id
_entity.type
_entity.pdbx_description
1 polymer ?
#
loop_
_entity_poly.entity_id
_entity_poly.type
_entity_poly.pdbx_seq_one_letter_code
_entity_poly.pdbx_strand_id
1 'polypeptide(L)'
;GKTTLLKIICKKISNNGGTISLGAGVSIGYYDQAQDNLDDSKTIFDEISDAYPDLNNTKIRNTLAAFLFYGEDVFRPISSLSGGEKGRVSLAKLMLSHANFLILDEPTNHLDLNSISWLETYLMNYNGAVFIVSHDRFFLNRVVTKVIEIENGALSMYMGNYRAYSEKKQQIRDAKLKEYFNQQREIKHQQAVIEKLRSFN
;
A
#
# COMPACT_ATOMS: atom_id res chain seq x y z
N GLY A 1 0.82 -2.67 -12.97
CA GLY A 1 0.54 -3.66 -11.98
C GLY A 1 -0.24 -3.18 -10.77
N LYS A 2 0.41 -3.05 -9.60
CA LYS A 2 -0.26 -2.71 -8.32
C LYS A 2 -0.92 -1.33 -8.35
N THR A 3 -0.19 -0.30 -8.70
CA THR A 3 -0.70 1.09 -8.86
C THR A 3 -1.86 1.18 -9.85
N THR A 4 -1.80 0.43 -10.96
CA THR A 4 -2.88 0.38 -11.95
C THR A 4 -4.18 -0.14 -11.32
N LEU A 5 -4.10 -1.22 -10.51
CA LEU A 5 -5.25 -1.76 -9.80
C LEU A 5 -5.84 -0.72 -8.83
N LEU A 6 -4.98 -0.01 -8.07
CA LEU A 6 -5.45 1.06 -7.17
C LEU A 6 -6.17 2.17 -7.93
N LYS A 7 -5.62 2.62 -9.07
CA LYS A 7 -6.24 3.65 -9.92
C LYS A 7 -7.60 3.20 -10.49
N ILE A 8 -7.74 1.90 -10.82
CA ILE A 8 -9.02 1.33 -11.25
C ILE A 8 -10.03 1.33 -10.09
N ILE A 9 -9.65 0.91 -8.88
CA ILE A 9 -10.52 0.92 -7.71
C ILE A 9 -11.00 2.34 -7.40
N CYS A 10 -10.11 3.33 -7.53
CA CYS A 10 -10.43 4.75 -7.36
C CYS A 10 -11.19 5.37 -8.54
N LYS A 11 -11.53 4.59 -9.57
CA LYS A 11 -12.17 5.07 -10.82
C LYS A 11 -11.40 6.17 -11.55
N LYS A 12 -10.09 6.26 -11.34
CA LYS A 12 -9.21 7.20 -12.05
C LYS A 12 -8.87 6.73 -13.48
N ILE A 13 -8.91 5.42 -13.72
CA ILE A 13 -8.77 4.80 -15.04
C ILE A 13 -9.85 3.74 -15.22
N SER A 14 -10.27 3.51 -16.47
CA SER A 14 -11.26 2.46 -16.80
C SER A 14 -10.63 1.07 -16.68
N ASN A 15 -11.44 0.08 -16.29
CA ASN A 15 -11.08 -1.32 -16.33
C ASN A 15 -11.44 -1.96 -17.68
N ASN A 16 -10.67 -2.95 -18.10
CA ASN A 16 -10.90 -3.66 -19.37
C ASN A 16 -12.00 -4.73 -19.25
N GLY A 17 -12.45 -5.04 -18.04
CA GLY A 17 -13.50 -6.03 -17.79
C GLY A 17 -13.80 -6.15 -16.29
N GLY A 18 -14.94 -6.78 -15.98
CA GLY A 18 -15.44 -6.88 -14.61
C GLY A 18 -16.16 -5.60 -14.14
N THR A 19 -16.68 -5.63 -12.93
CA THR A 19 -17.41 -4.52 -12.31
C THR A 19 -16.81 -4.19 -10.93
N ILE A 20 -16.75 -2.89 -10.62
CA ILE A 20 -16.38 -2.41 -9.29
C ILE A 20 -17.61 -1.72 -8.69
N SER A 21 -18.12 -2.29 -7.60
CA SER A 21 -19.21 -1.71 -6.83
C SER A 21 -18.68 -1.28 -5.46
N LEU A 22 -18.86 -0.01 -5.13
CA LEU A 22 -18.60 0.51 -3.80
C LEU A 22 -19.89 0.48 -2.99
N GLY A 23 -19.80 0.09 -1.73
CA GLY A 23 -20.92 0.12 -0.81
C GLY A 23 -21.47 1.55 -0.60
N ALA A 24 -22.73 1.64 -0.17
CA ALA A 24 -23.30 2.92 0.23
C ALA A 24 -22.50 3.52 1.41
N GLY A 25 -22.18 4.81 1.32
CA GLY A 25 -21.42 5.52 2.36
C GLY A 25 -19.90 5.28 2.34
N VAL A 26 -19.34 4.59 1.34
CA VAL A 26 -17.89 4.48 1.18
C VAL A 26 -17.34 5.77 0.58
N SER A 27 -16.47 6.44 1.37
CA SER A 27 -15.70 7.60 0.95
C SER A 27 -14.23 7.20 0.84
N ILE A 28 -13.68 7.23 -0.39
CA ILE A 28 -12.30 6.83 -0.67
C ILE A 28 -11.39 8.04 -0.54
N GLY A 29 -10.32 7.89 0.25
CA GLY A 29 -9.15 8.75 0.24
C GLY A 29 -8.00 8.04 -0.46
N TYR A 30 -7.43 8.65 -1.50
CA TYR A 30 -6.35 8.05 -2.28
C TYR A 30 -5.08 8.89 -2.21
N TYR A 31 -4.01 8.28 -1.76
CA TYR A 31 -2.67 8.83 -1.83
C TYR A 31 -1.92 8.21 -3.02
N ASP A 32 -1.52 9.03 -3.96
CA ASP A 32 -0.67 8.68 -5.10
C ASP A 32 0.72 9.31 -4.91
N GLN A 33 1.75 8.52 -5.11
CA GLN A 33 3.14 9.02 -5.06
C GLN A 33 3.39 10.14 -6.09
N ALA A 34 2.61 10.21 -7.17
CA ALA A 34 2.73 11.26 -8.21
C ALA A 34 2.31 12.67 -7.76
N GLN A 35 1.66 12.82 -6.60
CA GLN A 35 1.37 14.11 -5.92
C GLN A 35 0.63 15.18 -6.74
N ASP A 36 -0.16 14.78 -7.72
CA ASP A 36 -0.81 15.69 -8.70
C ASP A 36 -1.97 16.53 -8.13
N ASN A 37 -2.20 16.53 -6.81
CA ASN A 37 -3.42 17.07 -6.19
C ASN A 37 -3.17 18.33 -5.31
N LEU A 38 -2.03 18.98 -5.43
CA LEU A 38 -1.71 20.21 -4.68
C LEU A 38 -1.71 21.41 -5.61
N ASP A 39 -2.26 22.53 -5.14
CA ASP A 39 -2.26 23.80 -5.85
C ASP A 39 -0.97 24.57 -5.58
N ASP A 40 -0.09 24.66 -6.57
CA ASP A 40 1.20 25.32 -6.47
C ASP A 40 1.10 26.84 -6.16
N SER A 41 -0.07 27.47 -6.35
CA SER A 41 -0.30 28.89 -6.06
C SER A 41 -0.60 29.18 -4.60
N LYS A 42 -0.88 28.14 -3.79
CA LYS A 42 -1.25 28.26 -2.37
C LYS A 42 -0.07 28.04 -1.45
N THR A 43 -0.23 28.47 -0.19
CA THR A 43 0.62 28.01 0.90
C THR A 43 0.20 26.62 1.38
N ILE A 44 1.08 25.93 2.12
CA ILE A 44 0.76 24.63 2.72
C ILE A 44 -0.50 24.73 3.59
N PHE A 45 -0.60 25.81 4.39
CA PHE A 45 -1.73 26.02 5.28
C PHE A 45 -3.02 26.29 4.51
N ASP A 46 -2.99 27.15 3.50
CA ASP A 46 -4.16 27.52 2.71
C ASP A 46 -4.69 26.31 1.92
N GLU A 47 -3.78 25.49 1.40
CA GLU A 47 -4.15 24.25 0.66
C GLU A 47 -5.00 23.29 1.51
N ILE A 48 -4.69 23.20 2.81
CA ILE A 48 -5.44 22.32 3.72
C ILE A 48 -6.68 23.04 4.27
N SER A 49 -6.55 24.30 4.64
CA SER A 49 -7.65 25.10 5.19
C SER A 49 -8.79 25.25 4.19
N ASP A 50 -8.50 25.51 2.93
CA ASP A 50 -9.51 25.63 1.88
C ASP A 50 -10.17 24.27 1.54
N ALA A 51 -9.41 23.19 1.65
CA ALA A 51 -9.96 21.85 1.43
C ALA A 51 -10.88 21.39 2.57
N TYR A 52 -10.65 21.89 3.79
CA TYR A 52 -11.38 21.48 5.00
C TYR A 52 -11.74 22.70 5.87
N PRO A 53 -12.68 23.54 5.43
CA PRO A 53 -13.01 24.80 6.13
C PRO A 53 -13.61 24.60 7.53
N ASP A 54 -14.12 23.39 7.82
CA ASP A 54 -14.68 23.05 9.14
C ASP A 54 -13.59 22.72 10.18
N LEU A 55 -12.33 22.57 9.77
CA LEU A 55 -11.24 22.26 10.69
C LEU A 55 -10.68 23.53 11.32
N ASN A 56 -10.46 23.47 12.63
CA ASN A 56 -9.77 24.58 13.31
C ASN A 56 -8.27 24.58 13.00
N ASN A 57 -7.68 25.79 13.06
CA ASN A 57 -6.27 26.02 12.75
C ASN A 57 -5.32 25.17 13.61
N THR A 58 -5.68 24.90 14.86
CA THR A 58 -4.88 24.07 15.77
C THR A 58 -4.74 22.65 15.26
N LYS A 59 -5.84 22.03 14.78
CA LYS A 59 -5.82 20.68 14.23
C LYS A 59 -5.00 20.61 12.96
N ILE A 60 -5.14 21.59 12.06
CA ILE A 60 -4.34 21.68 10.83
C ILE A 60 -2.85 21.76 11.17
N ARG A 61 -2.46 22.72 12.05
CA ARG A 61 -1.06 22.92 12.46
C ARG A 61 -0.47 21.70 13.18
N ASN A 62 -1.23 21.03 14.05
CA ASN A 62 -0.77 19.82 14.73
C ASN A 62 -0.52 18.68 13.76
N THR A 63 -1.39 18.51 12.75
CA THR A 63 -1.18 17.50 11.71
C THR A 63 0.04 17.85 10.85
N LEU A 64 0.18 19.10 10.43
CA LEU A 64 1.34 19.55 9.66
C LEU A 64 2.65 19.36 10.44
N ALA A 65 2.66 19.66 11.75
CA ALA A 65 3.81 19.44 12.62
C ALA A 65 4.24 17.97 12.69
N ALA A 66 3.28 17.02 12.64
CA ALA A 66 3.58 15.60 12.56
C ALA A 66 4.29 15.19 11.26
N PHE A 67 4.15 16.02 10.21
CA PHE A 67 4.86 15.89 8.93
C PHE A 67 6.01 16.87 8.77
N LEU A 68 6.55 17.39 9.89
CA LEU A 68 7.73 18.26 9.97
C LEU A 68 7.55 19.67 9.37
N PHE A 69 6.34 20.20 9.36
CA PHE A 69 6.08 21.59 9.02
C PHE A 69 5.74 22.36 10.30
N TYR A 70 6.69 23.14 10.82
CA TYR A 70 6.58 23.85 12.09
C TYR A 70 6.50 25.36 11.91
N GLY A 71 5.82 26.04 12.82
CA GLY A 71 5.82 27.51 12.90
C GLY A 71 5.47 28.18 11.58
N GLU A 72 6.42 28.91 11.01
CA GLU A 72 6.25 29.65 9.74
C GLU A 72 6.37 28.77 8.50
N ASP A 73 6.90 27.54 8.61
CA ASP A 73 7.01 26.64 7.46
C ASP A 73 5.66 26.34 6.82
N VAL A 74 4.57 26.38 7.60
CA VAL A 74 3.22 26.13 7.10
C VAL A 74 2.74 27.18 6.08
N PHE A 75 3.39 28.34 6.03
CA PHE A 75 3.08 29.42 5.09
C PHE A 75 4.00 29.44 3.86
N ARG A 76 4.89 28.46 3.73
CA ARG A 76 5.69 28.30 2.51
C ARG A 76 4.78 27.97 1.32
N PRO A 77 5.01 28.59 0.14
CA PRO A 77 4.26 28.27 -1.07
C PRO A 77 4.58 26.83 -1.52
N ILE A 78 3.54 26.11 -1.96
CA ILE A 78 3.67 24.72 -2.42
C ILE A 78 4.61 24.60 -3.62
N SER A 79 4.65 25.62 -4.48
CA SER A 79 5.59 25.70 -5.60
C SER A 79 7.07 25.64 -5.19
N SER A 80 7.41 26.06 -3.96
CA SER A 80 8.78 26.05 -3.43
C SER A 80 9.21 24.72 -2.81
N LEU A 81 8.29 23.76 -2.67
CA LEU A 81 8.53 22.50 -1.99
C LEU A 81 9.22 21.48 -2.90
N SER A 82 10.13 20.71 -2.33
CA SER A 82 10.67 19.50 -2.96
C SER A 82 9.57 18.44 -3.15
N GLY A 83 9.79 17.46 -4.03
CA GLY A 83 8.85 16.36 -4.22
C GLY A 83 8.52 15.61 -2.94
N GLY A 84 9.51 15.39 -2.06
CA GLY A 84 9.29 14.76 -0.75
C GLY A 84 8.44 15.59 0.19
N GLU A 85 8.63 16.93 0.21
CA GLU A 85 7.81 17.84 0.99
C GLU A 85 6.37 17.90 0.48
N LYS A 86 6.17 17.94 -0.83
CA LYS A 86 4.83 17.85 -1.45
C LYS A 86 4.12 16.55 -1.07
N GLY A 87 4.85 15.43 -1.03
CA GLY A 87 4.31 14.14 -0.56
C GLY A 87 3.82 14.19 0.88
N ARG A 88 4.59 14.80 1.77
CA ARG A 88 4.18 14.97 3.17
C ARG A 88 2.94 15.85 3.32
N VAL A 89 2.86 16.95 2.57
CA VAL A 89 1.65 17.80 2.54
C VAL A 89 0.43 17.05 2.04
N SER A 90 0.56 16.31 0.93
CA SER A 90 -0.51 15.51 0.35
C SER A 90 -1.01 14.43 1.33
N LEU A 91 -0.09 13.80 2.04
CA LEU A 91 -0.44 12.78 3.05
C LEU A 91 -1.12 13.43 4.27
N ALA A 92 -0.61 14.57 4.76
CA ALA A 92 -1.25 15.34 5.83
C ALA A 92 -2.68 15.77 5.46
N LYS A 93 -2.87 16.25 4.23
CA LYS A 93 -4.20 16.58 3.68
C LYS A 93 -5.12 15.38 3.67
N LEU A 94 -4.64 14.22 3.22
CA LEU A 94 -5.43 13.00 3.23
C LEU A 94 -5.82 12.54 4.64
N MET A 95 -4.92 12.64 5.62
CA MET A 95 -5.20 12.26 7.01
C MET A 95 -6.27 13.14 7.67
N LEU A 96 -6.46 14.34 7.18
CA LEU A 96 -7.50 15.27 7.63
C LEU A 96 -8.84 15.07 6.91
N SER A 97 -8.88 14.25 5.87
CA SER A 97 -10.11 13.96 5.13
C SER A 97 -11.11 13.12 5.96
N HIS A 98 -12.38 13.19 5.59
CA HIS A 98 -13.44 12.35 6.16
C HIS A 98 -13.57 10.98 5.44
N ALA A 99 -12.53 10.54 4.74
CA ALA A 99 -12.52 9.24 4.10
C ALA A 99 -12.65 8.13 5.14
N ASN A 100 -13.38 7.08 4.82
CA ASN A 100 -13.49 5.86 5.63
C ASN A 100 -12.86 4.64 4.95
N PHE A 101 -12.32 4.84 3.76
CA PHE A 101 -11.50 3.86 3.04
C PHE A 101 -10.26 4.56 2.46
N LEU A 102 -9.10 4.32 3.05
CA LEU A 102 -7.84 4.86 2.59
C LEU A 102 -7.16 3.88 1.63
N ILE A 103 -6.68 4.40 0.51
CA ILE A 103 -5.85 3.67 -0.45
C ILE A 103 -4.51 4.41 -0.54
N LEU A 104 -3.43 3.74 -0.12
CA LEU A 104 -2.10 4.34 -0.03
C LEU A 104 -1.13 3.60 -0.96
N ASP A 105 -0.60 4.31 -1.95
CA ASP A 105 0.41 3.79 -2.89
C ASP A 105 1.80 4.32 -2.52
N GLU A 106 2.65 3.45 -1.99
CA GLU A 106 4.00 3.72 -1.49
C GLU A 106 4.07 4.92 -0.51
N PRO A 107 3.28 4.92 0.59
CA PRO A 107 3.14 6.09 1.46
C PRO A 107 4.39 6.42 2.27
N THR A 108 5.32 5.47 2.41
CA THR A 108 6.58 5.66 3.15
C THR A 108 7.69 6.27 2.31
N ASN A 109 7.53 6.32 0.99
CA ASN A 109 8.51 6.97 0.13
C ASN A 109 8.62 8.45 0.48
N HIS A 110 9.84 8.93 0.65
CA HIS A 110 10.14 10.34 0.99
C HIS A 110 9.74 10.78 2.40
N LEU A 111 9.28 9.87 3.28
CA LEU A 111 9.09 10.15 4.69
C LEU A 111 10.36 9.84 5.49
N ASP A 112 10.62 10.65 6.50
CA ASP A 112 11.61 10.35 7.53
C ASP A 112 11.04 9.40 8.60
N LEU A 113 11.90 8.90 9.48
CA LEU A 113 11.52 7.94 10.51
C LEU A 113 10.43 8.45 11.46
N ASN A 114 10.42 9.76 11.76
CA ASN A 114 9.43 10.35 12.65
C ASN A 114 8.06 10.39 11.98
N SER A 115 8.01 10.81 10.71
CA SER A 115 6.78 10.85 9.91
C SER A 115 6.24 9.43 9.67
N ILE A 116 7.11 8.42 9.44
CA ILE A 116 6.70 7.01 9.32
C ILE A 116 6.09 6.53 10.65
N SER A 117 6.73 6.78 11.79
CA SER A 117 6.22 6.38 13.10
C SER A 117 4.87 7.01 13.43
N TRP A 118 4.69 8.28 13.06
CA TRP A 118 3.41 8.96 13.19
C TRP A 118 2.34 8.32 12.31
N LEU A 119 2.67 8.05 11.02
CA LEU A 119 1.77 7.41 10.08
C LEU A 119 1.35 6.01 10.56
N GLU A 120 2.28 5.21 11.07
CA GLU A 120 2.00 3.92 11.68
C GLU A 120 0.97 4.05 12.81
N THR A 121 1.23 4.97 13.74
CA THR A 121 0.34 5.23 14.88
C THR A 121 -1.05 5.68 14.42
N TYR A 122 -1.11 6.56 13.43
CA TYR A 122 -2.38 7.00 12.84
C TYR A 122 -3.16 5.84 12.24
N LEU A 123 -2.51 5.03 11.39
CA LEU A 123 -3.17 3.90 10.70
C LEU A 123 -3.61 2.79 11.66
N MET A 124 -2.85 2.53 12.71
CA MET A 124 -3.22 1.55 13.75
C MET A 124 -4.47 1.97 14.53
N ASN A 125 -4.73 3.27 14.68
CA ASN A 125 -5.90 3.83 15.36
C ASN A 125 -7.01 4.26 14.38
N TYR A 126 -6.85 4.04 13.10
CA TYR A 126 -7.82 4.43 12.09
C TYR A 126 -9.01 3.46 12.08
N ASN A 127 -10.23 4.00 12.22
CA ASN A 127 -11.46 3.20 12.33
C ASN A 127 -12.04 2.74 10.97
N GLY A 128 -11.43 3.16 9.86
CA GLY A 128 -11.85 2.78 8.51
C GLY A 128 -11.04 1.62 7.93
N ALA A 129 -11.35 1.27 6.68
CA ALA A 129 -10.54 0.32 5.93
C ALA A 129 -9.31 1.00 5.33
N VAL A 130 -8.17 0.28 5.31
CA VAL A 130 -6.94 0.77 4.69
C VAL A 130 -6.41 -0.28 3.73
N PHE A 131 -6.13 0.15 2.51
CA PHE A 131 -5.46 -0.66 1.48
C PHE A 131 -4.11 -0.03 1.16
N ILE A 132 -3.03 -0.78 1.38
CA ILE A 132 -1.66 -0.26 1.26
C ILE A 132 -0.90 -1.06 0.22
N VAL A 133 -0.19 -0.37 -0.66
CA VAL A 133 0.89 -0.91 -1.47
C VAL A 133 2.18 -0.30 -0.95
N SER A 134 3.13 -1.12 -0.51
CA SER A 134 4.45 -0.64 -0.07
C SER A 134 5.51 -1.71 -0.28
N HIS A 135 6.75 -1.27 -0.46
CA HIS A 135 7.95 -2.10 -0.43
C HIS A 135 8.61 -2.12 0.95
N ASP A 136 8.17 -1.27 1.87
CA ASP A 136 8.66 -1.23 3.25
C ASP A 136 8.03 -2.34 4.09
N ARG A 137 8.81 -3.41 4.29
CA ARG A 137 8.36 -4.60 5.04
C ARG A 137 8.19 -4.31 6.53
N PHE A 138 8.95 -3.40 7.11
CA PHE A 138 8.85 -3.04 8.52
C PHE A 138 7.55 -2.30 8.77
N PHE A 139 7.24 -1.31 7.94
CA PHE A 139 5.99 -0.59 7.96
C PHE A 139 4.78 -1.54 7.80
N LEU A 140 4.78 -2.38 6.75
CA LEU A 140 3.71 -3.34 6.53
C LEU A 140 3.54 -4.30 7.70
N ASN A 141 4.65 -4.75 8.32
CA ASN A 141 4.58 -5.68 9.43
C ASN A 141 3.89 -5.08 10.67
N ARG A 142 3.94 -3.76 10.84
CA ARG A 142 3.32 -3.06 11.97
C ARG A 142 1.84 -2.73 11.74
N VAL A 143 1.47 -2.36 10.50
CA VAL A 143 0.15 -1.77 10.25
C VAL A 143 -0.84 -2.73 9.60
N VAL A 144 -0.39 -3.77 8.85
CA VAL A 144 -1.31 -4.62 8.11
C VAL A 144 -1.76 -5.83 8.94
N THR A 145 -3.04 -6.19 8.78
CA THR A 145 -3.66 -7.37 9.39
C THR A 145 -4.00 -8.46 8.36
N LYS A 146 -3.89 -8.14 7.08
CA LYS A 146 -4.11 -9.05 5.95
C LYS A 146 -3.17 -8.70 4.82
N VAL A 147 -2.71 -9.69 4.07
CA VAL A 147 -1.90 -9.50 2.87
C VAL A 147 -2.63 -10.10 1.67
N ILE A 148 -2.71 -9.34 0.60
CA ILE A 148 -3.26 -9.79 -0.68
C ILE A 148 -2.09 -9.96 -1.66
N GLU A 149 -1.93 -11.15 -2.18
CA GLU A 149 -0.94 -11.47 -3.20
C GLU A 149 -1.61 -11.66 -4.55
N ILE A 150 -1.01 -11.08 -5.58
CA ILE A 150 -1.42 -11.30 -6.97
C ILE A 150 -0.25 -11.99 -7.67
N GLU A 151 -0.44 -13.25 -8.04
CA GLU A 151 0.56 -14.07 -8.71
C GLU A 151 -0.10 -14.85 -9.87
N ASN A 152 0.48 -14.77 -11.07
CA ASN A 152 -0.02 -15.45 -12.28
C ASN A 152 -1.51 -15.20 -12.58
N GLY A 153 -1.99 -13.98 -12.34
CA GLY A 153 -3.38 -13.60 -12.57
C GLY A 153 -4.37 -14.10 -11.51
N ALA A 154 -3.91 -14.84 -10.50
CA ALA A 154 -4.71 -15.28 -9.37
C ALA A 154 -4.48 -14.39 -8.14
N LEU A 155 -5.53 -14.20 -7.36
CA LEU A 155 -5.50 -13.45 -6.11
C LEU A 155 -5.58 -14.41 -4.94
N SER A 156 -4.64 -14.27 -3.99
CA SER A 156 -4.61 -15.04 -2.74
C SER A 156 -4.59 -14.10 -1.55
N MET A 157 -5.37 -14.42 -0.52
CA MET A 157 -5.46 -13.64 0.71
C MET A 157 -4.86 -14.42 1.88
N TYR A 158 -4.01 -13.76 2.64
CA TYR A 158 -3.36 -14.30 3.83
C TYR A 158 -3.74 -13.44 5.04
N MET A 159 -4.22 -14.10 6.09
CA MET A 159 -4.50 -13.45 7.37
C MET A 159 -3.20 -13.25 8.15
N GLY A 160 -3.09 -12.13 8.84
CA GLY A 160 -1.92 -11.75 9.61
C GLY A 160 -1.11 -10.63 8.97
N ASN A 161 -0.01 -10.28 9.63
CA ASN A 161 0.91 -9.23 9.16
C ASN A 161 1.85 -9.76 8.05
N TYR A 162 2.74 -8.90 7.59
CA TYR A 162 3.69 -9.26 6.52
C TYR A 162 4.61 -10.44 6.89
N ARG A 163 5.02 -10.56 8.17
CA ARG A 163 5.85 -11.67 8.65
C ARG A 163 5.10 -13.00 8.56
N ALA A 164 3.87 -13.05 9.06
CA ALA A 164 3.04 -14.26 8.99
C ALA A 164 2.80 -14.71 7.54
N TYR A 165 2.55 -13.76 6.62
CA TYR A 165 2.46 -14.01 5.19
C TYR A 165 3.77 -14.62 4.65
N SER A 166 4.93 -14.02 4.97
CA SER A 166 6.23 -14.45 4.47
C SER A 166 6.57 -15.88 4.92
N GLU A 167 6.32 -16.20 6.19
CA GLU A 167 6.50 -17.53 6.76
C GLU A 167 5.59 -18.57 6.07
N LYS A 168 4.31 -18.23 5.86
CA LYS A 168 3.37 -19.10 5.15
C LYS A 168 3.77 -19.33 3.69
N LYS A 169 4.21 -18.28 2.99
CA LYS A 169 4.68 -18.38 1.60
C LYS A 169 5.92 -19.26 1.49
N GLN A 170 6.84 -19.15 2.46
CA GLN A 170 8.03 -20.01 2.51
C GLN A 170 7.65 -21.49 2.69
N GLN A 171 6.74 -21.79 3.62
CA GLN A 171 6.25 -23.18 3.82
C GLN A 171 5.64 -23.76 2.55
N ILE A 172 4.80 -22.98 1.83
CA ILE A 172 4.18 -23.41 0.55
C ILE A 172 5.26 -23.67 -0.50
N ARG A 173 6.28 -22.81 -0.58
CA ARG A 173 7.40 -22.97 -1.52
C ARG A 173 8.20 -24.23 -1.23
N ASP A 174 8.54 -24.47 0.04
CA ASP A 174 9.30 -25.65 0.46
C ASP A 174 8.53 -26.95 0.20
N ALA A 175 7.21 -26.94 0.46
CA ALA A 175 6.34 -28.08 0.15
C ALA A 175 6.32 -28.38 -1.36
N LYS A 176 6.16 -27.35 -2.22
CA LYS A 176 6.20 -27.50 -3.68
C LYS A 176 7.54 -28.03 -4.19
N LEU A 177 8.65 -27.55 -3.63
CA LEU A 177 9.98 -28.04 -3.98
C LEU A 177 10.15 -29.50 -3.58
N LYS A 178 9.70 -29.89 -2.40
CA LYS A 178 9.74 -31.29 -1.96
C LYS A 178 8.93 -32.22 -2.86
N GLU A 179 7.73 -31.78 -3.23
CA GLU A 179 6.86 -32.51 -4.18
C GLU A 179 7.54 -32.65 -5.54
N TYR A 180 8.11 -31.59 -6.08
CA TYR A 180 8.84 -31.61 -7.35
C TYR A 180 10.01 -32.62 -7.31
N PHE A 181 10.84 -32.60 -6.25
CA PHE A 181 11.94 -33.55 -6.12
C PHE A 181 11.46 -35.00 -5.98
N ASN A 182 10.34 -35.23 -5.29
CA ASN A 182 9.77 -36.57 -5.20
C ASN A 182 9.26 -37.08 -6.58
N GLN A 183 8.58 -36.23 -7.34
CA GLN A 183 8.16 -36.52 -8.70
C GLN A 183 9.36 -36.84 -9.62
N GLN A 184 10.41 -36.03 -9.56
CA GLN A 184 11.63 -36.26 -10.37
C GLN A 184 12.31 -37.61 -10.01
N ARG A 185 12.31 -37.98 -8.73
CA ARG A 185 12.84 -39.25 -8.26
C ARG A 185 12.01 -40.44 -8.79
N GLU A 186 10.69 -40.32 -8.74
CA GLU A 186 9.78 -41.34 -9.26
C GLU A 186 9.92 -41.50 -10.77
N ILE A 187 9.99 -40.39 -11.53
CA ILE A 187 10.22 -40.43 -12.99
C ILE A 187 11.53 -41.16 -13.32
N LYS A 188 12.62 -40.85 -12.63
CA LYS A 188 13.91 -41.54 -12.82
C LYS A 188 13.83 -43.03 -12.50
N HIS A 189 13.12 -43.38 -11.43
CA HIS A 189 12.91 -44.79 -11.07
C HIS A 189 12.15 -45.55 -12.15
N GLN A 190 11.04 -44.98 -12.63
CA GLN A 190 10.22 -45.59 -13.70
C GLN A 190 11.02 -45.70 -15.01
N GLN A 191 11.79 -44.70 -15.39
CA GLN A 191 12.67 -44.76 -16.56
C GLN A 191 13.68 -45.92 -16.45
N ALA A 192 14.34 -46.07 -15.31
CA ALA A 192 15.28 -47.17 -15.08
C ALA A 192 14.61 -48.55 -15.16
N VAL A 193 13.39 -48.68 -14.65
CA VAL A 193 12.60 -49.92 -14.76
C VAL A 193 12.27 -50.24 -16.22
N ILE A 194 11.84 -49.23 -17.00
CA ILE A 194 11.53 -49.39 -18.43
C ILE A 194 12.80 -49.81 -19.22
N GLU A 195 13.93 -49.18 -18.98
CA GLU A 195 15.19 -49.55 -19.63
C GLU A 195 15.58 -50.99 -19.30
N LYS A 196 15.45 -51.39 -18.04
CA LYS A 196 15.72 -52.76 -17.62
C LYS A 196 14.81 -53.76 -18.30
N LEU A 197 13.52 -53.47 -18.42
CA LEU A 197 12.56 -54.34 -19.14
C LEU A 197 12.87 -54.45 -20.65
N ARG A 198 13.31 -53.35 -21.25
CA ARG A 198 13.72 -53.33 -22.68
C ARG A 198 14.99 -54.15 -22.96
N SER A 199 15.87 -54.27 -21.99
CA SER A 199 17.12 -55.03 -22.12
C SER A 199 16.93 -56.54 -21.96
N PHE A 200 15.73 -57.02 -21.55
CA PHE A 200 15.38 -58.45 -21.43
C PHE A 200 14.62 -58.98 -22.64
N ASN A 201 14.29 -58.14 -23.64
CA ASN A 201 13.71 -58.52 -24.91
C ASN A 201 14.74 -58.35 -26.04
#